data_87fa72b8f3a1e257ab01870a78ce8dce
#
_entry.id   87fa72b8f3a1e257ab01870a78ce8dce
#
_cell.length_a   1.000
_cell.length_b   1.000
_cell.length_c   1.000
_cell.angle_alpha   90.00
_cell.angle_beta   90.00
_cell.angle_gamma   90.00
#
_symmetry.space_group_name_H-M   'P 1'
#
loop_
_entity.id
_entity.type
_entity.pdbx_description
1 polymer ?
#
loop_
_entity_poly.entity_id
_entity_poly.type
_entity_poly.pdbx_seq_one_letter_code
_entity_poly.pdbx_strand_id
1 'polypeptide(L)'
;FLPGIERFLTQVRDAQIPAAIVTNATTSIAQRTADAAPEGTFSVIIGNDETTHPKPNPQPYLLAAQRLGVEPSRCVALEDSPSGVRSATAAGMKVIVVPGELEVPAELGSTRMSHTELTLDAVRALGE
;
A
#
# COMPACT_ATOMS: atom_id res chain seq x y z
N PHE A 1 12.39 7.67 -1.82
CA PHE A 1 11.02 8.00 -2.28
C PHE A 1 11.03 9.28 -3.13
N LEU A 2 10.09 9.34 -4.08
CA LEU A 2 9.86 10.57 -4.83
C LEU A 2 9.23 11.64 -3.92
N PRO A 3 9.47 12.94 -4.17
CA PRO A 3 9.04 14.01 -3.25
C PRO A 3 7.55 13.98 -2.91
N GLY A 4 6.69 13.68 -3.87
CA GLY A 4 5.24 13.61 -3.63
C GLY A 4 4.85 12.47 -2.69
N ILE A 5 5.53 11.32 -2.81
CA ILE A 5 5.31 10.16 -1.93
C ILE A 5 5.78 10.47 -0.51
N GLU A 6 6.95 11.09 -0.36
CA GLU A 6 7.49 11.42 0.95
C GLU A 6 6.57 12.39 1.70
N ARG A 7 6.05 13.40 1.00
CA ARG A 7 5.05 14.32 1.56
C ARG A 7 3.80 13.56 2.02
N PHE A 8 3.29 12.67 1.18
CA PHE A 8 2.11 11.86 1.52
C PHE A 8 2.36 11.01 2.77
N LEU A 9 3.51 10.33 2.85
CA LEU A 9 3.87 9.51 4.01
C LEU A 9 3.95 10.35 5.29
N THR A 10 4.47 11.57 5.19
CA THR A 10 4.49 12.50 6.33
C THR A 10 3.07 12.84 6.79
N GLN A 11 2.16 13.08 5.86
CA GLN A 11 0.75 13.36 6.18
C GLN A 11 0.09 12.16 6.89
N VAL A 12 0.35 10.94 6.42
CA VAL A 12 -0.17 9.71 7.02
C VAL A 12 0.34 9.55 8.45
N ARG A 13 1.65 9.74 8.65
CA ARG A 13 2.26 9.66 9.98
C ARG A 13 1.67 10.69 10.94
N ASP A 14 1.60 11.94 10.50
CA ASP A 14 1.13 13.04 11.36
C ASP A 14 -0.34 12.90 11.73
N ALA A 15 -1.14 12.31 10.85
CA ALA A 15 -2.54 12.01 11.13
C ALA A 15 -2.72 10.72 11.96
N GLN A 16 -1.62 10.02 12.28
CA GLN A 16 -1.63 8.77 13.07
C GLN A 16 -2.46 7.66 12.42
N ILE A 17 -2.46 7.61 11.09
CA ILE A 17 -3.16 6.57 10.34
C ILE A 17 -2.28 5.31 10.32
N PRO A 18 -2.81 4.13 10.72
CA PRO A 18 -2.05 2.90 10.65
C PRO A 18 -1.61 2.61 9.21
N ALA A 19 -0.35 2.28 9.02
CA ALA A 19 0.20 1.99 7.71
C ALA A 19 1.12 0.78 7.74
N ALA A 20 1.12 0.02 6.64
CA ALA A 20 1.93 -1.17 6.47
C ALA A 20 2.63 -1.16 5.11
N ILE A 21 3.78 -1.82 5.05
CA ILE A 21 4.41 -2.18 3.78
C ILE A 21 4.04 -3.63 3.47
N VAL A 22 3.55 -3.87 2.25
CA VAL A 22 3.19 -5.21 1.77
C VAL A 22 3.93 -5.44 0.45
N THR A 23 4.80 -6.43 0.40
CA THR A 23 5.68 -6.63 -0.74
C THR A 23 5.97 -8.11 -0.99
N ASN A 24 6.31 -8.46 -2.24
CA ASN A 24 6.85 -9.78 -2.60
C ASN A 24 8.37 -9.88 -2.35
N ALA A 25 9.01 -8.79 -1.96
CA ALA A 25 10.40 -8.82 -1.50
C ALA A 25 10.48 -9.39 -0.09
N THR A 26 11.71 -9.71 0.37
CA THR A 26 11.90 -10.20 1.74
C THR A 26 11.62 -9.11 2.76
N THR A 27 11.33 -9.53 4.00
CA THR A 27 11.11 -8.59 5.11
C THR A 27 12.33 -7.69 5.33
N SER A 28 13.56 -8.19 5.17
CA SER A 28 14.75 -7.38 5.35
C SER A 28 14.88 -6.27 4.30
N ILE A 29 14.47 -6.52 3.05
CA ILE A 29 14.43 -5.49 2.01
C ILE A 29 13.33 -4.47 2.30
N ALA A 30 12.14 -4.95 2.70
CA ALA A 30 11.03 -4.09 3.08
C ALA A 30 11.38 -3.20 4.27
N GLN A 31 12.17 -3.71 5.23
CA GLN A 31 12.63 -2.93 6.37
C GLN A 31 13.48 -1.74 5.94
N ARG A 32 14.32 -1.89 4.92
CA ARG A 32 15.10 -0.78 4.38
C ARG A 32 14.20 0.31 3.79
N THR A 33 13.12 -0.09 3.14
CA THR A 33 12.13 0.85 2.60
C THR A 33 11.45 1.60 3.76
N ALA A 34 11.06 0.89 4.82
CA ALA A 34 10.46 1.50 5.99
C ALA A 34 11.41 2.49 6.67
N ASP A 35 12.70 2.12 6.76
CA ASP A 35 13.72 2.97 7.39
C ASP A 35 13.97 4.26 6.59
N ALA A 36 13.74 4.23 5.28
CA ALA A 36 13.87 5.42 4.42
C ALA A 36 12.66 6.37 4.52
N ALA A 37 11.54 5.91 5.07
CA ALA A 37 10.35 6.73 5.29
C ALA A 37 10.52 7.59 6.55
N PRO A 38 9.69 8.64 6.73
CA PRO A 38 9.67 9.37 7.99
C PRO A 38 9.46 8.43 9.17
N GLU A 39 10.21 8.64 10.25
CA GLU A 39 10.14 7.78 11.43
C GLU A 39 8.71 7.64 11.95
N GLY A 40 8.31 6.41 12.28
CA GLY A 40 6.98 6.13 12.80
C GLY A 40 5.87 6.02 11.75
N THR A 41 6.21 6.05 10.46
CA THR A 41 5.20 5.93 9.40
C THR A 41 4.58 4.53 9.35
N PHE A 42 5.42 3.49 9.33
CA PHE A 42 4.96 2.11 9.17
C PHE A 42 5.08 1.33 10.47
N SER A 43 3.98 0.69 10.89
CA SER A 43 3.95 -0.15 12.08
C SER A 43 3.96 -1.65 11.75
N VAL A 44 3.71 -2.02 10.50
CA VAL A 44 3.64 -3.41 10.04
C VAL A 44 4.39 -3.56 8.73
N ILE A 45 5.14 -4.65 8.61
CA ILE A 45 5.86 -5.02 7.39
C ILE A 45 5.51 -6.46 7.04
N ILE A 46 4.99 -6.67 5.84
CA ILE A 46 4.67 -7.99 5.31
C ILE A 46 5.56 -8.23 4.10
N GLY A 47 6.63 -9.00 4.28
CA GLY A 47 7.47 -9.48 3.20
C GLY A 47 7.02 -10.87 2.72
N ASN A 48 7.66 -11.41 1.68
CA ASN A 48 7.29 -12.70 1.14
C ASN A 48 7.54 -13.86 2.12
N ASP A 49 8.44 -13.68 3.07
CA ASP A 49 8.75 -14.64 4.13
C ASP A 49 7.71 -14.67 5.24
N GLU A 50 6.75 -13.74 5.23
CA GLU A 50 5.64 -13.69 6.19
C GLU A 50 4.38 -14.39 5.67
N THR A 51 4.33 -14.78 4.39
CA THR A 51 3.14 -15.35 3.77
C THR A 51 3.48 -16.65 3.05
N THR A 52 2.49 -17.56 2.95
CA THR A 52 2.61 -18.78 2.15
C THR A 52 2.18 -18.56 0.71
N HIS A 53 1.38 -17.53 0.46
CA HIS A 53 0.83 -17.20 -0.86
C HIS A 53 1.11 -15.73 -1.17
N PRO A 54 2.09 -15.42 -2.04
CA PRO A 54 2.41 -14.03 -2.38
C PRO A 54 1.37 -13.41 -3.30
N LYS A 55 1.53 -12.11 -3.57
CA LYS A 55 0.72 -11.43 -4.60
C LYS A 55 0.82 -12.23 -5.91
N PRO A 56 -0.24 -12.41 -6.67
CA PRO A 56 -1.55 -11.73 -6.63
C PRO A 56 -2.57 -12.33 -5.65
N ASN A 57 -2.20 -13.32 -4.84
CA ASN A 57 -3.09 -13.86 -3.82
C ASN A 57 -3.42 -12.76 -2.80
N PRO A 58 -4.65 -12.70 -2.25
CA PRO A 58 -5.01 -11.68 -1.27
C PRO A 58 -4.35 -11.83 0.09
N GLN A 59 -3.72 -12.95 0.39
CA GLN A 59 -3.15 -13.24 1.71
C GLN A 59 -2.26 -12.13 2.26
N PRO A 60 -1.31 -11.55 1.50
CA PRO A 60 -0.43 -10.53 2.06
C PRO A 60 -1.20 -9.31 2.58
N TYR A 61 -2.20 -8.84 1.84
CA TYR A 61 -3.01 -7.69 2.25
C TYR A 61 -3.95 -8.03 3.39
N LEU A 62 -4.54 -9.23 3.39
CA LEU A 62 -5.39 -9.69 4.50
C LEU A 62 -4.58 -9.77 5.80
N LEU A 63 -3.35 -10.29 5.73
CA LEU A 63 -2.46 -10.37 6.88
C LEU A 63 -2.09 -8.98 7.39
N ALA A 64 -1.80 -8.04 6.49
CA ALA A 64 -1.49 -6.66 6.86
C ALA A 64 -2.65 -6.00 7.60
N ALA A 65 -3.87 -6.13 7.08
CA ALA A 65 -5.07 -5.59 7.72
C ALA A 65 -5.29 -6.20 9.11
N GLN A 66 -5.09 -7.51 9.24
CA GLN A 66 -5.21 -8.21 10.52
C GLN A 66 -4.22 -7.66 11.55
N ARG A 67 -2.96 -7.49 11.16
CA ARG A 67 -1.93 -6.97 12.07
C ARG A 67 -2.10 -5.50 12.41
N LEU A 68 -2.68 -4.72 11.50
CA LEU A 68 -3.05 -3.33 11.77
C LEU A 68 -4.31 -3.22 12.64
N GLY A 69 -5.09 -4.30 12.75
CA GLY A 69 -6.33 -4.31 13.52
C GLY A 69 -7.48 -3.58 12.82
N VAL A 70 -7.51 -3.59 11.49
CA VAL A 70 -8.53 -2.87 10.70
C VAL A 70 -9.19 -3.83 9.70
N GLU A 71 -10.43 -3.47 9.30
CA GLU A 71 -11.15 -4.23 8.27
C GLU A 71 -10.57 -3.90 6.88
N PRO A 72 -10.39 -4.91 6.00
CA PRO A 72 -9.88 -4.65 4.64
C PRO A 72 -10.72 -3.63 3.86
N SER A 73 -12.03 -3.64 4.01
CA SER A 73 -12.92 -2.70 3.33
C SER A 73 -12.69 -1.24 3.71
N ARG A 74 -11.99 -0.99 4.82
CA ARG A 74 -11.65 0.34 5.30
C ARG A 74 -10.21 0.74 4.98
N CYS A 75 -9.49 -0.12 4.27
CA CYS A 75 -8.11 0.12 3.88
C CYS A 75 -8.02 0.65 2.45
N VAL A 76 -6.97 1.42 2.22
CA VAL A 76 -6.57 1.83 0.87
C VAL A 76 -5.17 1.29 0.62
N ALA A 77 -4.99 0.59 -0.49
CA ALA A 77 -3.70 0.08 -0.92
C ALA A 77 -3.15 0.96 -2.05
N LEU A 78 -1.86 1.25 -1.98
CA LEU A 78 -1.15 1.92 -3.06
C LEU A 78 -0.31 0.88 -3.79
N GLU A 79 -0.50 0.76 -5.11
CA GLU A 79 0.20 -0.25 -5.89
C GLU A 79 0.67 0.30 -7.23
N ASP A 80 1.78 -0.26 -7.70
CA ASP A 80 2.37 0.09 -9.00
C ASP A 80 2.53 -1.12 -9.92
N SER A 81 1.97 -2.28 -9.55
CA SER A 81 2.08 -3.50 -10.34
C SER A 81 0.73 -4.20 -10.52
N PRO A 82 0.54 -4.94 -11.64
CA PRO A 82 -0.70 -5.72 -11.85
C PRO A 82 -0.95 -6.75 -10.75
N SER A 83 0.07 -7.48 -10.30
CA SER A 83 -0.09 -8.49 -9.25
C SER A 83 -0.50 -7.87 -7.91
N GLY A 84 0.05 -6.69 -7.59
CA GLY A 84 -0.31 -5.96 -6.37
C GLY A 84 -1.75 -5.46 -6.41
N VAL A 85 -2.18 -4.92 -7.55
CA VAL A 85 -3.57 -4.46 -7.72
C VAL A 85 -4.55 -5.63 -7.56
N ARG A 86 -4.25 -6.77 -8.17
CA ARG A 86 -5.10 -7.96 -8.04
C ARG A 86 -5.16 -8.47 -6.59
N SER A 87 -4.03 -8.48 -5.90
CA SER A 87 -3.95 -8.91 -4.50
C SER A 87 -4.81 -8.03 -3.59
N ALA A 88 -4.65 -6.72 -3.66
CA ALA A 88 -5.40 -5.79 -2.83
C ALA A 88 -6.89 -5.79 -3.16
N THR A 89 -7.24 -5.86 -4.45
CA THR A 89 -8.64 -5.94 -4.89
C THR A 89 -9.30 -7.21 -4.37
N ALA A 90 -8.61 -8.36 -4.48
CA ALA A 90 -9.13 -9.63 -3.97
C ALA A 90 -9.28 -9.62 -2.46
N ALA A 91 -8.47 -8.84 -1.74
CA ALA A 91 -8.59 -8.66 -0.30
C ALA A 91 -9.76 -7.75 0.12
N GLY A 92 -10.43 -7.11 -0.82
CA GLY A 92 -11.55 -6.22 -0.53
C GLY A 92 -11.16 -4.79 -0.23
N MET A 93 -9.93 -4.40 -0.53
CA MET A 93 -9.44 -3.05 -0.32
C MET A 93 -9.74 -2.14 -1.49
N LYS A 94 -9.79 -0.83 -1.24
CA LYS A 94 -9.74 0.17 -2.29
C LYS A 94 -8.30 0.32 -2.74
N VAL A 95 -8.07 0.51 -4.04
CA VAL A 95 -6.73 0.53 -4.61
C VAL A 95 -6.49 1.82 -5.38
N ILE A 96 -5.36 2.46 -5.09
CA ILE A 96 -4.84 3.56 -5.88
C ILE A 96 -3.63 3.04 -6.64
N VAL A 97 -3.64 3.18 -7.96
CA VAL A 97 -2.50 2.84 -8.82
C VAL A 97 -1.63 4.08 -8.96
N VAL A 98 -0.37 3.95 -8.57
CA VAL A 98 0.63 4.99 -8.75
C VAL A 98 1.63 4.55 -9.84
N PRO A 99 2.30 5.49 -10.51
CA PRO A 99 3.29 5.14 -11.54
C PRO A 99 4.45 4.34 -10.96
N GLY A 100 4.88 3.31 -11.70
CA GLY A 100 6.01 2.47 -11.35
C GLY A 100 6.65 1.92 -12.62
N GLU A 101 7.49 0.90 -12.48
CA GLU A 101 8.21 0.28 -13.60
C GLU A 101 7.29 -0.55 -14.49
N LEU A 102 6.22 -1.11 -13.93
CA LEU A 102 5.28 -1.95 -14.67
C LEU A 102 4.02 -1.17 -15.02
N GLU A 103 3.52 -1.37 -16.24
CA GLU A 103 2.24 -0.81 -16.63
C GLU A 103 1.10 -1.63 -16.06
N VAL A 104 0.14 -0.96 -15.43
CA VAL A 104 -1.06 -1.60 -14.89
C VAL A 104 -2.20 -1.41 -15.89
N PRO A 105 -2.80 -2.50 -16.42
CA PRO A 105 -3.87 -2.40 -17.39
C PRO A 105 -5.10 -1.66 -16.83
N ALA A 106 -5.72 -0.84 -17.67
CA ALA A 106 -6.89 -0.05 -17.27
C ALA A 106 -8.09 -0.91 -16.85
N GLU A 107 -8.23 -2.13 -17.41
CA GLU A 107 -9.32 -3.05 -17.06
C GLU A 107 -9.28 -3.55 -15.62
N LEU A 108 -8.21 -3.34 -14.89
CA LEU A 108 -8.17 -3.68 -13.46
C LEU A 108 -8.99 -2.72 -12.60
N GLY A 109 -9.50 -1.61 -13.17
CA GLY A 109 -10.58 -0.81 -12.59
C GLY A 109 -10.22 0.02 -11.37
N SER A 110 -8.93 0.22 -11.09
CA SER A 110 -8.48 0.96 -9.92
C SER A 110 -8.36 2.45 -10.20
N THR A 111 -8.51 3.26 -9.15
CA THR A 111 -8.25 4.70 -9.22
C THR A 111 -6.76 4.94 -9.46
N ARG A 112 -6.44 5.89 -10.35
CA ARG A 112 -5.06 6.20 -10.70
C ARG A 112 -4.70 7.60 -10.23
N MET A 113 -3.53 7.73 -9.62
CA MET A 113 -3.00 9.02 -9.18
C MET A 113 -1.51 9.08 -9.47
N SER A 114 -1.03 10.25 -9.90
CA SER A 114 0.39 10.53 -9.97
C SER A 114 0.95 10.74 -8.56
N HIS A 115 2.28 10.72 -8.43
CA HIS A 115 2.92 10.97 -7.14
C HIS A 115 2.59 12.36 -6.57
N THR A 116 2.34 13.35 -7.44
CA THR A 116 1.99 14.71 -7.01
C THR A 116 0.51 14.86 -6.67
N GLU A 117 -0.37 14.04 -7.27
CA GLU A 117 -1.80 14.04 -6.95
C GLU A 117 -2.10 13.31 -5.65
N LEU A 118 -1.20 12.45 -5.18
CA LEU A 118 -1.40 11.64 -4.00
C LEU A 118 -1.28 12.50 -2.75
N THR A 119 -2.42 12.73 -2.08
CA THR A 119 -2.50 13.44 -0.82
C THR A 119 -3.41 12.68 0.13
N LEU A 120 -3.29 12.95 1.43
CA LEU A 120 -4.17 12.32 2.41
C LEU A 120 -5.65 12.64 2.16
N ASP A 121 -5.95 13.89 1.78
CA ASP A 121 -7.32 14.29 1.46
C ASP A 121 -7.88 13.52 0.26
N ALA A 122 -7.07 13.31 -0.79
CA ALA A 122 -7.47 12.53 -1.96
C ALA A 122 -7.75 11.07 -1.58
N VAL A 123 -6.93 10.49 -0.72
CA VAL A 123 -7.12 9.10 -0.23
C VAL A 123 -8.38 8.99 0.63
N ARG A 124 -8.59 9.93 1.53
CA ARG A 124 -9.79 9.95 2.38
C ARG A 124 -11.08 10.07 1.56
N ALA A 125 -11.05 10.83 0.47
CA ALA A 125 -12.22 10.99 -0.40
C ALA A 125 -12.69 9.66 -1.00
N LEU A 126 -11.80 8.69 -1.20
CA LEU A 126 -12.17 7.35 -1.70
C LEU A 126 -12.96 6.56 -0.66
N GLY A 127 -12.78 6.84 0.62
CA GLY A 127 -13.44 6.14 1.71
C GLY A 127 -14.87 6.60 1.99
N GLU A 128 -15.27 7.69 1.34
CA GLU A 128 -16.58 8.31 1.55
C GLU A 128 -17.64 7.81 0.58
#